data_d3e8b4cabf9047ca97bb5408ed37c4dd
#
_entry.id   d3e8b4cabf9047ca97bb5408ed37c4dd
#
_cell.length_a   1.000
_cell.length_b   1.000
_cell.length_c   1.000
_cell.angle_alpha   90.00
_cell.angle_beta   90.00
_cell.angle_gamma   90.00
#
_symmetry.space_group_name_H-M   'P 1'
#
loop_
_entity.id
_entity.type
_entity.pdbx_description
1 polymer ?
#
loop_
_entity_poly.entity_id
_entity_poly.type
_entity_poly.pdbx_seq_one_letter_code
_entity_poly.pdbx_strand_id
1 'polypeptide(L)'
;VRTQMTERGLQPSEWGGETEFVDVSAKAGSGLDDLLDTLLVVAELEELEANPDTEASGVVIESRLDPGRGPVVTVLVQRGTLRIGDALYSGAESGRVRAMIDFHGERLDEALPGDPVEVLGFSGVPGAGEQVLVVENDREARRLAQERDTRLKAEAIARRAGRKKSFQDVFAEARLAEIPELQLIIKTDVAGSVEALDDEIARLPQDEVFV
;
A
#
# COMPACT_ATOMS: atom_id res chain seq x y z
N VAL A 1 27.77 10.45 -1.34
CA VAL A 1 26.52 9.77 -1.72
C VAL A 1 26.75 8.88 -2.94
N ARG A 2 27.12 9.40 -4.14
CA ARG A 2 27.31 8.59 -5.38
C ARG A 2 28.25 7.39 -5.18
N THR A 3 29.39 7.57 -4.53
CA THR A 3 30.31 6.48 -4.19
C THR A 3 29.66 5.40 -3.30
N GLN A 4 28.91 5.82 -2.29
CA GLN A 4 28.20 4.89 -1.40
C GLN A 4 27.08 4.12 -2.13
N MET A 5 26.42 4.75 -3.11
CA MET A 5 25.44 4.08 -3.95
C MET A 5 26.09 3.06 -4.90
N THR A 6 27.28 3.39 -5.44
CA THR A 6 28.06 2.45 -6.26
C THR A 6 28.47 1.20 -5.47
N GLU A 7 28.83 1.34 -4.18
CA GLU A 7 29.11 0.21 -3.29
C GLU A 7 27.90 -0.71 -3.07
N ARG A 8 26.68 -0.19 -3.34
CA ARG A 8 25.41 -0.93 -3.30
C ARG A 8 24.94 -1.43 -4.68
N GLY A 9 25.79 -1.31 -5.71
CA GLY A 9 25.50 -1.79 -7.05
C GLY A 9 24.81 -0.77 -7.96
N LEU A 10 24.61 0.48 -7.51
CA LEU A 10 24.03 1.55 -8.32
C LEU A 10 25.13 2.45 -8.82
N GLN A 11 25.68 2.14 -10.00
CA GLN A 11 26.74 2.91 -10.63
C GLN A 11 26.14 4.00 -11.52
N PRO A 12 26.57 5.28 -11.37
CA PRO A 12 26.12 6.37 -12.23
C PRO A 12 26.45 6.15 -13.70
N SER A 13 25.56 6.58 -14.60
CA SER A 13 25.78 6.58 -16.05
C SER A 13 27.04 7.36 -16.44
N GLU A 14 27.33 8.47 -15.75
CA GLU A 14 28.57 9.27 -15.91
C GLU A 14 29.86 8.45 -15.63
N TRP A 15 29.78 7.38 -14.85
CA TRP A 15 30.90 6.48 -14.52
C TRP A 15 30.82 5.15 -15.26
N GLY A 16 30.00 5.10 -16.33
CA GLY A 16 29.80 3.91 -17.17
C GLY A 16 28.82 2.88 -16.59
N GLY A 17 27.97 3.27 -15.67
CA GLY A 17 26.83 2.48 -15.20
C GLY A 17 25.57 2.71 -16.01
N GLU A 18 24.47 2.10 -15.55
CA GLU A 18 23.14 2.20 -16.20
C GLU A 18 22.16 3.05 -15.38
N THR A 19 22.59 3.61 -14.23
CA THR A 19 21.70 4.35 -13.32
C THR A 19 21.87 5.84 -13.51
N GLU A 20 20.78 6.53 -13.82
CA GLU A 20 20.76 8.00 -13.87
C GLU A 20 20.71 8.59 -12.47
N PHE A 21 21.53 9.64 -12.25
CA PHE A 21 21.63 10.36 -10.98
C PHE A 21 21.32 11.83 -11.19
N VAL A 22 20.28 12.32 -10.51
CA VAL A 22 19.90 13.73 -10.53
C VAL A 22 20.06 14.33 -9.14
N ASP A 23 20.84 15.40 -9.01
CA ASP A 23 21.02 16.10 -7.75
C ASP A 23 19.90 17.12 -7.55
N VAL A 24 19.11 16.97 -6.48
CA VAL A 24 17.94 17.80 -6.21
C VAL A 24 17.99 18.45 -4.84
N SER A 25 17.36 19.59 -4.69
CA SER A 25 17.07 20.22 -3.42
C SER A 25 15.60 20.60 -3.33
N ALA A 26 14.81 19.83 -2.59
CA ALA A 26 13.39 20.11 -2.38
C ALA A 26 13.14 21.51 -1.75
N LYS A 27 14.03 21.94 -0.84
CA LYS A 27 13.92 23.26 -0.19
C LYS A 27 14.20 24.43 -1.14
N ALA A 28 15.16 24.28 -2.04
CA ALA A 28 15.55 25.33 -3.00
C ALA A 28 14.80 25.20 -4.33
N GLY A 29 14.13 24.08 -4.58
CA GLY A 29 13.49 23.78 -5.87
C GLY A 29 14.47 23.47 -7.00
N SER A 30 15.78 23.40 -6.73
CA SER A 30 16.77 23.14 -7.77
C SER A 30 16.79 21.66 -8.19
N GLY A 31 16.95 21.40 -9.49
CA GLY A 31 17.05 20.07 -10.09
C GLY A 31 15.74 19.30 -10.16
N LEU A 32 14.59 19.89 -9.78
CA LEU A 32 13.31 19.21 -9.84
C LEU A 32 12.83 19.01 -11.28
N ASP A 33 13.01 20.01 -12.13
CA ASP A 33 12.65 19.91 -13.55
C ASP A 33 13.53 18.85 -14.24
N ASP A 34 14.84 18.86 -13.97
CA ASP A 34 15.77 17.86 -14.51
C ASP A 34 15.41 16.43 -14.04
N LEU A 35 14.94 16.28 -12.79
CA LEU A 35 14.47 15.01 -12.29
C LEU A 35 13.23 14.53 -13.04
N LEU A 36 12.25 15.41 -13.26
CA LEU A 36 11.02 15.08 -13.97
C LEU A 36 11.31 14.71 -15.43
N ASP A 37 12.16 15.47 -16.10
CA ASP A 37 12.57 15.19 -17.48
C ASP A 37 13.31 13.86 -17.58
N THR A 38 14.22 13.58 -16.64
CA THR A 38 14.93 12.27 -16.58
C THR A 38 13.96 11.11 -16.37
N LEU A 39 12.97 11.26 -15.46
CA LEU A 39 11.95 10.24 -15.22
C LEU A 39 11.11 9.97 -16.47
N LEU A 40 10.74 11.02 -17.23
CA LEU A 40 10.01 10.87 -18.49
C LEU A 40 10.83 10.10 -19.52
N VAL A 41 12.10 10.44 -19.69
CA VAL A 41 12.99 9.74 -20.62
C VAL A 41 13.17 8.27 -20.23
N VAL A 42 13.41 7.98 -18.96
CA VAL A 42 13.56 6.60 -18.48
C VAL A 42 12.26 5.81 -18.68
N ALA A 43 11.11 6.40 -18.38
CA ALA A 43 9.81 5.76 -18.59
C ALA A 43 9.53 5.47 -20.08
N GLU A 44 9.94 6.37 -20.97
CA GLU A 44 9.79 6.20 -22.43
C GLU A 44 10.69 5.07 -22.96
N LEU A 45 11.91 4.94 -22.43
CA LEU A 45 12.83 3.88 -22.81
C LEU A 45 12.35 2.47 -22.38
N GLU A 46 11.58 2.37 -21.32
CA GLU A 46 11.00 1.09 -20.83
C GLU A 46 9.82 0.61 -21.68
N GLU A 47 9.31 1.41 -22.62
CA GLU A 47 8.18 1.06 -23.51
C GLU A 47 7.01 0.43 -22.75
N LEU A 48 6.63 1.02 -21.61
CA LEU A 48 5.59 0.48 -20.73
C LEU A 48 4.23 0.49 -21.42
N GLU A 49 3.66 -0.71 -21.61
CA GLU A 49 2.37 -0.90 -22.26
C GLU A 49 1.35 -1.55 -21.32
N ALA A 50 0.10 -1.18 -21.45
CA ALA A 50 -1.01 -1.83 -20.77
C ALA A 50 -2.24 -1.91 -21.68
N ASN A 51 -3.02 -2.98 -21.53
CA ASN A 51 -4.24 -3.15 -22.30
C ASN A 51 -5.43 -2.50 -21.57
N PRO A 52 -6.06 -1.45 -22.12
CA PRO A 52 -7.24 -0.81 -21.54
C PRO A 52 -8.54 -1.61 -21.80
N ASP A 53 -8.56 -2.49 -22.80
CA ASP A 53 -9.77 -3.21 -23.26
C ASP A 53 -9.93 -4.57 -22.55
N THR A 54 -9.75 -4.59 -21.23
CA THR A 54 -9.92 -5.80 -20.43
C THR A 54 -10.55 -5.45 -19.08
N GLU A 55 -10.87 -6.45 -18.26
CA GLU A 55 -11.30 -6.24 -16.89
C GLU A 55 -10.25 -5.44 -16.11
N ALA A 56 -10.71 -4.43 -15.38
CA ALA A 56 -9.81 -3.55 -14.68
C ALA A 56 -9.15 -4.25 -13.48
N SER A 57 -7.87 -3.99 -13.33
CA SER A 57 -7.10 -4.37 -12.14
C SER A 57 -6.14 -3.26 -11.77
N GLY A 58 -5.83 -3.19 -10.48
CA GLY A 58 -4.95 -2.16 -9.94
C GLY A 58 -4.41 -2.56 -8.57
N VAL A 59 -3.75 -1.63 -7.94
CA VAL A 59 -3.19 -1.80 -6.61
C VAL A 59 -3.66 -0.67 -5.69
N VAL A 60 -3.97 -1.00 -4.45
CA VAL A 60 -4.28 -0.02 -3.40
C VAL A 60 -3.00 0.72 -3.02
N ILE A 61 -2.97 2.02 -3.26
CA ILE A 61 -1.88 2.89 -2.79
C ILE A 61 -2.10 3.25 -1.32
N GLU A 62 -3.35 3.66 -1.02
CA GLU A 62 -3.75 4.14 0.28
C GLU A 62 -5.24 3.89 0.49
N SER A 63 -5.64 3.73 1.73
CA SER A 63 -7.04 3.61 2.10
C SER A 63 -7.32 4.28 3.45
N ARG A 64 -8.48 4.92 3.57
CA ARG A 64 -8.92 5.59 4.79
C ARG A 64 -10.43 5.51 4.98
N LEU A 65 -10.86 5.65 6.21
CA LEU A 65 -12.28 5.79 6.54
C LEU A 65 -12.62 7.27 6.70
N ASP A 66 -13.34 7.83 5.74
CA ASP A 66 -13.81 9.22 5.79
C ASP A 66 -15.15 9.28 6.52
N PRO A 67 -15.32 10.18 7.51
CA PRO A 67 -16.56 10.27 8.30
C PRO A 67 -17.81 10.59 7.48
N GLY A 68 -17.67 11.27 6.34
CA GLY A 68 -18.79 11.68 5.48
C GLY A 68 -18.99 10.79 4.26
N ARG A 69 -17.89 10.27 3.69
CA ARG A 69 -17.89 9.50 2.44
C ARG A 69 -17.78 7.99 2.65
N GLY A 70 -17.44 7.53 3.87
CA GLY A 70 -17.16 6.13 4.18
C GLY A 70 -15.75 5.71 3.73
N PRO A 71 -15.55 4.42 3.38
CA PRO A 71 -14.27 3.96 2.87
C PRO A 71 -13.89 4.69 1.57
N VAL A 72 -12.71 5.31 1.57
CA VAL A 72 -12.07 5.97 0.42
C VAL A 72 -10.77 5.23 0.14
N VAL A 73 -10.60 4.75 -1.07
CA VAL A 73 -9.47 3.91 -1.47
C VAL A 73 -8.79 4.53 -2.69
N THR A 74 -7.53 4.89 -2.57
CA THR A 74 -6.73 5.35 -3.71
C THR A 74 -6.17 4.12 -4.42
N VAL A 75 -6.56 3.96 -5.67
CA VAL A 75 -6.17 2.84 -6.53
C VAL A 75 -5.34 3.37 -7.69
N LEU A 76 -4.20 2.74 -7.95
CA LEU A 76 -3.48 2.89 -9.20
C LEU A 76 -3.98 1.82 -10.15
N VAL A 77 -4.66 2.22 -11.21
CA VAL A 77 -5.12 1.30 -12.26
C VAL A 77 -3.89 0.82 -13.03
N GLN A 78 -3.70 -0.49 -13.14
CA GLN A 78 -2.57 -1.09 -13.83
C GLN A 78 -2.95 -1.70 -15.17
N ARG A 79 -4.20 -2.14 -15.29
CA ARG A 79 -4.70 -2.82 -16.49
C ARG A 79 -6.21 -2.65 -16.58
N GLY A 80 -6.74 -2.69 -17.79
CA GLY A 80 -8.18 -2.51 -18.04
C GLY A 80 -8.64 -1.08 -17.78
N THR A 81 -9.90 -0.82 -17.98
CA THR A 81 -10.54 0.47 -17.70
C THR A 81 -11.51 0.32 -16.55
N LEU A 82 -11.26 1.02 -15.45
CA LEU A 82 -12.16 1.04 -14.29
C LEU A 82 -13.29 2.03 -14.53
N ARG A 83 -14.55 1.63 -14.30
CA ARG A 83 -15.74 2.44 -14.56
C ARG A 83 -16.64 2.53 -13.35
N ILE A 84 -17.41 3.61 -13.29
CA ILE A 84 -18.53 3.73 -12.32
C ILE A 84 -19.49 2.57 -12.55
N GLY A 85 -19.88 1.89 -11.47
CA GLY A 85 -20.78 0.74 -11.51
C GLY A 85 -20.08 -0.63 -11.53
N ASP A 86 -18.77 -0.68 -11.72
CA ASP A 86 -18.01 -1.93 -11.67
C ASP A 86 -18.08 -2.56 -10.29
N ALA A 87 -18.29 -3.89 -10.27
CA ALA A 87 -18.18 -4.68 -9.07
C ALA A 87 -16.71 -5.06 -8.87
N LEU A 88 -16.18 -4.87 -7.67
CA LEU A 88 -14.77 -5.08 -7.39
C LEU A 88 -14.53 -5.69 -6.00
N TYR A 89 -13.35 -6.26 -5.81
CA TYR A 89 -12.89 -6.67 -4.49
C TYR A 89 -11.39 -6.39 -4.34
N SER A 90 -10.96 -6.26 -3.08
CA SER A 90 -9.56 -6.13 -2.70
C SER A 90 -9.38 -6.75 -1.31
N GLY A 91 -8.48 -7.73 -1.21
CA GLY A 91 -8.30 -8.46 0.03
C GLY A 91 -9.59 -9.10 0.53
N ALA A 92 -10.00 -8.74 1.75
CA ALA A 92 -11.24 -9.18 2.38
C ALA A 92 -12.45 -8.24 2.10
N GLU A 93 -12.22 -7.14 1.39
CA GLU A 93 -13.22 -6.13 1.14
C GLU A 93 -13.77 -6.23 -0.30
N SER A 94 -15.06 -5.94 -0.45
CA SER A 94 -15.72 -5.91 -1.77
C SER A 94 -16.56 -4.65 -1.89
N GLY A 95 -16.96 -4.32 -3.10
CA GLY A 95 -17.80 -3.15 -3.32
C GLY A 95 -18.23 -2.97 -4.76
N ARG A 96 -18.87 -1.83 -4.99
CA ARG A 96 -19.24 -1.34 -6.31
C ARG A 96 -18.78 0.10 -6.44
N VAL A 97 -18.09 0.43 -7.51
CA VAL A 97 -17.62 1.80 -7.77
C VAL A 97 -18.83 2.73 -7.84
N ARG A 98 -18.95 3.62 -6.86
CA ARG A 98 -20.01 4.64 -6.79
C ARG A 98 -19.58 5.98 -7.36
N ALA A 99 -18.31 6.31 -7.15
CA ALA A 99 -17.68 7.52 -7.68
C ALA A 99 -16.17 7.28 -7.75
N MET A 100 -15.55 7.96 -8.70
CA MET A 100 -14.09 8.08 -8.81
C MET A 100 -13.72 9.55 -8.83
N ILE A 101 -12.61 9.89 -8.20
CA ILE A 101 -12.12 11.26 -8.08
C ILE A 101 -10.64 11.23 -8.41
N ASP A 102 -10.19 12.14 -9.26
CA ASP A 102 -8.79 12.27 -9.62
C ASP A 102 -7.97 13.04 -8.57
N PHE A 103 -6.68 13.20 -8.82
CA PHE A 103 -5.77 13.94 -7.92
C PHE A 103 -6.00 15.47 -7.93
N HIS A 104 -6.81 16.00 -8.85
CA HIS A 104 -7.29 17.39 -8.84
C HIS A 104 -8.58 17.57 -8.03
N GLY A 105 -9.24 16.48 -7.62
CA GLY A 105 -10.52 16.49 -6.93
C GLY A 105 -11.71 16.49 -7.88
N GLU A 106 -11.49 16.22 -9.18
CA GLU A 106 -12.55 16.15 -10.19
C GLU A 106 -13.13 14.74 -10.29
N ARG A 107 -14.40 14.66 -10.64
CA ARG A 107 -15.07 13.37 -10.81
C ARG A 107 -14.74 12.78 -12.17
N LEU A 108 -14.44 11.49 -12.18
CA LEU A 108 -14.19 10.70 -13.37
C LEU A 108 -15.28 9.64 -13.55
N ASP A 109 -15.68 9.40 -14.80
CA ASP A 109 -16.57 8.30 -15.17
C ASP A 109 -15.76 7.01 -15.44
N GLU A 110 -14.53 7.14 -15.93
CA GLU A 110 -13.60 6.04 -16.18
C GLU A 110 -12.17 6.44 -15.83
N ALA A 111 -11.36 5.42 -15.50
CA ALA A 111 -9.93 5.55 -15.23
C ALA A 111 -9.16 4.51 -16.03
N LEU A 112 -8.10 4.95 -16.71
CA LEU A 112 -7.25 4.16 -17.58
C LEU A 112 -6.03 3.60 -16.85
N PRO A 113 -5.30 2.63 -17.43
CA PRO A 113 -4.03 2.19 -16.88
C PRO A 113 -3.04 3.35 -16.71
N GLY A 114 -2.43 3.42 -15.51
CA GLY A 114 -1.55 4.51 -15.10
C GLY A 114 -2.25 5.61 -14.28
N ASP A 115 -3.59 5.67 -14.29
CA ASP A 115 -4.33 6.68 -13.52
C ASP A 115 -4.40 6.31 -12.02
N PRO A 116 -3.98 7.21 -11.11
CA PRO A 116 -4.30 7.12 -9.71
C PRO A 116 -5.66 7.75 -9.44
N VAL A 117 -6.59 7.01 -8.83
CA VAL A 117 -7.96 7.49 -8.55
C VAL A 117 -8.42 7.15 -7.14
N GLU A 118 -9.11 8.08 -6.48
CA GLU A 118 -9.87 7.79 -5.27
C GLU A 118 -11.17 7.08 -5.65
N VAL A 119 -11.35 5.86 -5.19
CA VAL A 119 -12.55 5.05 -5.41
C VAL A 119 -13.42 5.06 -4.17
N LEU A 120 -14.69 5.37 -4.34
CA LEU A 120 -15.74 5.29 -3.33
C LEU A 120 -16.64 4.10 -3.62
N GLY A 121 -16.98 3.32 -2.61
CA GLY A 121 -17.96 2.23 -2.76
C GLY A 121 -17.53 0.87 -2.20
N PHE A 122 -16.34 0.76 -1.63
CA PHE A 122 -15.93 -0.43 -0.88
C PHE A 122 -16.75 -0.60 0.41
N SER A 123 -16.88 -1.84 0.87
CA SER A 123 -17.53 -2.21 2.14
C SER A 123 -16.71 -1.84 3.38
N GLY A 124 -15.41 -1.83 3.25
CA GLY A 124 -14.45 -1.50 4.29
C GLY A 124 -13.17 -0.94 3.69
N VAL A 125 -12.09 -0.93 4.46
CA VAL A 125 -10.81 -0.32 4.13
C VAL A 125 -9.81 -1.44 3.81
N PRO A 126 -9.53 -1.74 2.53
CA PRO A 126 -8.51 -2.74 2.16
C PRO A 126 -7.11 -2.27 2.55
N GLY A 127 -6.18 -3.20 2.68
CA GLY A 127 -4.78 -2.90 2.99
C GLY A 127 -4.04 -2.23 1.82
N ALA A 128 -3.10 -1.32 2.13
CA ALA A 128 -2.18 -0.79 1.12
C ALA A 128 -1.36 -1.94 0.49
N GLY A 129 -1.11 -1.86 -0.81
CA GLY A 129 -0.44 -2.92 -1.57
C GLY A 129 -1.35 -4.10 -1.98
N GLU A 130 -2.60 -4.17 -1.53
CA GLU A 130 -3.53 -5.19 -1.98
C GLU A 130 -3.99 -4.94 -3.42
N GLN A 131 -4.20 -6.02 -4.16
CA GLN A 131 -4.73 -5.94 -5.52
C GLN A 131 -6.22 -5.65 -5.51
N VAL A 132 -6.64 -4.74 -6.36
CA VAL A 132 -8.04 -4.47 -6.72
C VAL A 132 -8.34 -5.19 -8.01
N LEU A 133 -9.43 -5.96 -8.03
CA LEU A 133 -9.86 -6.71 -9.20
C LEU A 133 -11.34 -6.45 -9.46
N VAL A 134 -11.66 -6.10 -10.70
CA VAL A 134 -13.03 -6.01 -11.19
C VAL A 134 -13.52 -7.40 -11.55
N VAL A 135 -14.78 -7.67 -11.26
CA VAL A 135 -15.46 -8.95 -11.53
C VAL A 135 -16.83 -8.72 -12.10
N GLU A 136 -17.46 -9.75 -12.62
CA GLU A 136 -18.72 -9.69 -13.36
C GLU A 136 -19.87 -9.08 -12.55
N ASN A 137 -19.93 -9.35 -11.24
CA ASN A 137 -21.05 -8.90 -10.40
C ASN A 137 -20.70 -8.86 -8.89
N ASP A 138 -21.55 -8.17 -8.12
CA ASP A 138 -21.37 -8.00 -6.67
C ASP A 138 -21.37 -9.32 -5.88
N ARG A 139 -22.11 -10.34 -6.38
CA ARG A 139 -22.15 -11.64 -5.71
C ARG A 139 -20.80 -12.33 -5.76
N GLU A 140 -20.16 -12.25 -6.91
CA GLU A 140 -18.82 -12.79 -7.11
C GLU A 140 -17.78 -12.02 -6.32
N ALA A 141 -17.82 -10.69 -6.35
CA ALA A 141 -16.95 -9.84 -5.54
C ALA A 141 -17.01 -10.22 -4.04
N ARG A 142 -18.21 -10.35 -3.50
CA ARG A 142 -18.41 -10.77 -2.09
C ARG A 142 -17.90 -12.17 -1.81
N ARG A 143 -18.12 -13.12 -2.72
CA ARG A 143 -17.64 -14.49 -2.56
C ARG A 143 -16.13 -14.55 -2.48
N LEU A 144 -15.43 -13.88 -3.40
CA LEU A 144 -13.97 -13.84 -3.46
C LEU A 144 -13.36 -13.13 -2.23
N ALA A 145 -13.95 -12.00 -1.83
CA ALA A 145 -13.54 -11.30 -0.62
C ALA A 145 -13.70 -12.17 0.64
N GLN A 146 -14.82 -12.89 0.76
CA GLN A 146 -15.08 -13.77 1.90
C GLN A 146 -14.14 -15.00 1.92
N GLU A 147 -13.84 -15.57 0.77
CA GLU A 147 -12.84 -16.65 0.65
C GLU A 147 -11.47 -16.16 1.11
N ARG A 148 -11.08 -14.95 0.70
CA ARG A 148 -9.82 -14.34 1.12
C ARG A 148 -9.78 -14.07 2.62
N ASP A 149 -10.84 -13.49 3.19
CA ASP A 149 -10.98 -13.25 4.63
C ASP A 149 -10.84 -14.54 5.44
N THR A 150 -11.56 -15.60 5.02
CA THR A 150 -11.48 -16.92 5.66
C THR A 150 -10.05 -17.47 5.63
N ARG A 151 -9.36 -17.33 4.52
CA ARG A 151 -7.97 -17.77 4.36
C ARG A 151 -7.03 -16.98 5.27
N LEU A 152 -7.15 -15.66 5.31
CA LEU A 152 -6.32 -14.80 6.16
C LEU A 152 -6.52 -15.13 7.64
N LYS A 153 -7.77 -15.37 8.08
CA LYS A 153 -8.09 -15.80 9.44
C LYS A 153 -7.49 -17.17 9.78
N ALA A 154 -7.57 -18.12 8.85
CA ALA A 154 -6.98 -19.45 9.03
C ALA A 154 -5.45 -19.38 9.12
N GLU A 155 -4.80 -18.59 8.28
CA GLU A 155 -3.36 -18.36 8.31
C GLU A 155 -2.92 -17.68 9.63
N ALA A 156 -3.68 -16.69 10.11
CA ALA A 156 -3.41 -16.02 11.39
C ALA A 156 -3.52 -17.01 12.59
N ILE A 157 -4.54 -17.86 12.58
CA ILE A 157 -4.70 -18.91 13.59
C ILE A 157 -3.55 -19.92 13.53
N ALA A 158 -3.17 -20.37 12.33
CA ALA A 158 -2.06 -21.30 12.13
C ALA A 158 -0.73 -20.73 12.60
N ARG A 159 -0.46 -19.44 12.32
CA ARG A 159 0.75 -18.73 12.81
C ARG A 159 0.78 -18.66 14.35
N ARG A 160 -0.36 -18.39 14.99
CA ARG A 160 -0.48 -18.39 16.47
C ARG A 160 -0.28 -19.78 17.05
N ALA A 161 -0.87 -20.82 16.43
CA ALA A 161 -0.74 -22.21 16.88
C ALA A 161 0.68 -22.78 16.62
N GLY A 162 1.36 -22.35 15.57
CA GLY A 162 2.73 -22.76 15.22
C GLY A 162 3.82 -22.16 16.13
N ARG A 163 3.53 -21.09 16.85
CA ARG A 163 4.39 -20.57 17.91
C ARG A 163 4.29 -21.48 19.14
N LYS A 164 4.98 -22.63 19.09
CA LYS A 164 5.24 -23.42 20.32
C LYS A 164 6.03 -22.51 21.24
N LYS A 165 5.43 -22.11 22.38
CA LYS A 165 6.16 -21.42 23.43
C LYS A 165 7.34 -22.31 23.85
N SER A 166 8.53 -21.87 23.58
CA SER A 166 9.74 -22.51 24.09
C SER A 166 9.79 -22.31 25.61
N PHE A 167 10.45 -23.22 26.35
CA PHE A 167 10.73 -22.97 27.78
C PHE A 167 11.44 -21.63 27.99
N GLN A 168 12.26 -21.18 27.03
CA GLN A 168 12.91 -19.89 27.05
C GLN A 168 11.92 -18.72 26.92
N ASP A 169 10.86 -18.88 26.12
CA ASP A 169 9.79 -17.87 26.00
C ASP A 169 8.97 -17.72 27.26
N VAL A 170 8.75 -18.81 28.01
CA VAL A 170 8.05 -18.79 29.31
C VAL A 170 8.90 -18.07 30.37
N PHE A 171 10.23 -18.27 30.36
CA PHE A 171 11.12 -17.53 31.26
C PHE A 171 11.28 -16.06 30.87
N ALA A 172 11.25 -15.74 29.58
CA ALA A 172 11.23 -14.37 29.09
C ALA A 172 9.92 -13.66 29.49
N GLU A 173 8.78 -14.34 29.34
CA GLU A 173 7.46 -13.85 29.75
C GLU A 173 7.38 -13.60 31.27
N ALA A 174 8.00 -14.46 32.08
CA ALA A 174 8.08 -14.27 33.53
C ALA A 174 8.96 -13.08 33.94
N ARG A 175 10.02 -12.77 33.16
CA ARG A 175 10.83 -11.56 33.35
C ARG A 175 10.12 -10.30 32.88
N LEU A 176 9.36 -10.38 31.77
CA LEU A 176 8.55 -9.27 31.24
C LEU A 176 7.38 -8.92 32.19
N ALA A 177 6.89 -9.87 32.99
CA ALA A 177 5.85 -9.62 34.00
C ALA A 177 6.28 -8.66 35.13
N GLU A 178 7.58 -8.41 35.29
CA GLU A 178 8.14 -7.43 36.23
C GLU A 178 8.33 -6.03 35.62
N ILE A 179 8.21 -5.90 34.28
CA ILE A 179 8.38 -4.63 33.56
C ILE A 179 7.02 -3.96 33.44
N PRO A 180 6.89 -2.65 33.78
CA PRO A 180 5.64 -1.92 33.60
C PRO A 180 5.21 -1.90 32.13
N GLU A 181 3.94 -2.23 31.86
CA GLU A 181 3.35 -2.17 30.52
C GLU A 181 2.70 -0.80 30.29
N LEU A 182 3.06 -0.15 29.18
CA LEU A 182 2.43 1.08 28.71
C LEU A 182 1.42 0.77 27.62
N GLN A 183 0.13 0.83 27.95
CA GLN A 183 -0.93 0.64 26.96
C GLN A 183 -1.21 1.93 26.19
N LEU A 184 -0.98 1.89 24.86
CA LEU A 184 -1.20 3.00 23.95
C LEU A 184 -2.41 2.76 23.07
N ILE A 185 -3.15 3.83 22.79
CA ILE A 185 -4.17 3.86 21.73
C ILE A 185 -3.67 4.81 20.65
N ILE A 186 -3.27 4.22 19.52
CA ILE A 186 -2.77 4.97 18.36
C ILE A 186 -3.94 5.23 17.40
N LYS A 187 -4.08 6.48 16.96
CA LYS A 187 -5.06 6.90 15.96
C LYS A 187 -4.34 7.64 14.85
N THR A 188 -4.54 7.20 13.63
CA THR A 188 -3.94 7.80 12.42
C THR A 188 -5.04 8.17 11.42
N ASP A 189 -4.71 9.01 10.47
CA ASP A 189 -5.58 9.41 9.38
C ASP A 189 -5.60 8.38 8.23
N VAL A 190 -4.50 7.60 8.07
CA VAL A 190 -4.36 6.56 7.05
C VAL A 190 -3.83 5.25 7.63
N ALA A 191 -4.20 4.13 7.03
CA ALA A 191 -3.85 2.80 7.51
C ALA A 191 -2.33 2.53 7.52
N GLY A 192 -1.60 3.00 6.51
CA GLY A 192 -0.15 2.81 6.40
C GLY A 192 0.66 3.49 7.52
N SER A 193 0.12 4.56 8.13
CA SER A 193 0.77 5.23 9.27
C SER A 193 0.75 4.39 10.54
N VAL A 194 -0.23 3.48 10.70
CA VAL A 194 -0.28 2.55 11.85
C VAL A 194 0.89 1.58 11.78
N GLU A 195 1.12 0.95 10.61
CA GLU A 195 2.21 0.00 10.42
C GLU A 195 3.58 0.64 10.68
N ALA A 196 3.79 1.86 10.17
CA ALA A 196 5.04 2.59 10.38
C ALA A 196 5.29 2.90 11.87
N LEU A 197 4.24 3.25 12.61
CA LEU A 197 4.34 3.51 14.06
C LEU A 197 4.57 2.24 14.85
N ASP A 198 3.89 1.14 14.53
CA ASP A 198 4.09 -0.17 15.15
C ASP A 198 5.54 -0.64 14.95
N ASP A 199 6.10 -0.49 13.75
CA ASP A 199 7.48 -0.85 13.44
C ASP A 199 8.49 -0.01 14.24
N GLU A 200 8.26 1.29 14.38
CA GLU A 200 9.14 2.16 15.16
C GLU A 200 9.04 1.88 16.67
N ILE A 201 7.83 1.64 17.19
CA ILE A 201 7.64 1.25 18.60
C ILE A 201 8.33 -0.07 18.89
N ALA A 202 8.22 -1.05 18.00
CA ALA A 202 8.88 -2.35 18.15
C ALA A 202 10.42 -2.26 18.17
N ARG A 203 11.01 -1.18 17.63
CA ARG A 203 12.47 -0.93 17.65
C ARG A 203 12.95 -0.25 18.93
N LEU A 204 12.04 0.31 19.72
CA LEU A 204 12.40 0.93 21.00
C LEU A 204 12.94 -0.12 21.98
N PRO A 205 13.92 0.24 22.84
CA PRO A 205 14.33 -0.64 23.93
C PRO A 205 13.15 -0.95 24.85
N GLN A 206 12.89 -2.24 25.08
CA GLN A 206 11.78 -2.74 25.90
C GLN A 206 12.25 -3.17 27.32
N ASP A 207 13.41 -2.64 27.76
CA ASP A 207 14.07 -3.09 29.00
C ASP A 207 13.50 -2.46 30.25
N GLU A 208 12.97 -1.23 30.15
CA GLU A 208 12.44 -0.46 31.29
C GLU A 208 10.91 -0.37 31.26
N VAL A 209 10.32 -0.29 30.08
CA VAL A 209 8.87 -0.21 29.86
C VAL A 209 8.53 -1.01 28.61
N PHE A 210 7.56 -1.91 28.72
CA PHE A 210 7.03 -2.65 27.58
C PHE A 210 5.88 -1.85 26.93
N VAL A 211 5.92 -1.64 25.61
CA VAL A 211 4.92 -0.87 24.86
C VAL A 211 4.17 -1.78 23.90
#